data_5b24ee8a2741e8b1e8abbcfcf25e57eb
#
_entry.id   5b24ee8a2741e8b1e8abbcfcf25e57eb
#
_cell.length_a   1.000
_cell.length_b   1.000
_cell.length_c   1.000
_cell.angle_alpha   90.00
_cell.angle_beta   90.00
_cell.angle_gamma   90.00
#
_symmetry.space_group_name_H-M   'P 1'
#
loop_
_entity.id
_entity.type
_entity.pdbx_description
1 polymer ?
#
loop_
_entity_poly.entity_id
_entity_poly.type
_entity_poly.pdbx_seq_one_letter_code
_entity_poly.pdbx_strand_id
1 'polypeptide(L)'
;MIYTQLEQPHEKGVFIQGITMENHGLYLNKFDPSEWNIDFTSDTLSEEESNLLHNYCKGVSDSDAQLGRLYEYVMNREKPTVVLWYGDHLPTLGNDFGVYASTGTITSTTAANWTEEEKYQMFSTPYVVFSNYDTGHEYRADGTPVSPYLLTALMYDYIGAPETLR
;
A
#
# COMPACT_ATOMS: atom_id res chain seq x y z
N MET A 1 11.07 -13.89 -3.90
CA MET A 1 10.53 -14.74 -2.82
C MET A 1 9.08 -15.14 -3.07
N ILE A 2 8.11 -14.23 -3.27
CA ILE A 2 6.70 -14.57 -3.60
C ILE A 2 6.62 -15.44 -4.85
N TYR A 3 7.22 -15.04 -5.97
CA TYR A 3 7.24 -15.82 -7.22
C TYR A 3 7.75 -17.25 -7.01
N THR A 4 8.83 -17.41 -6.24
CA THR A 4 9.40 -18.74 -5.94
C THR A 4 8.40 -19.62 -5.19
N GLN A 5 7.63 -19.05 -4.26
CA GLN A 5 6.60 -19.80 -3.53
C GLN A 5 5.41 -20.16 -4.43
N LEU A 6 5.00 -19.24 -5.30
CA LEU A 6 3.92 -19.49 -6.25
C LEU A 6 4.25 -20.61 -7.26
N GLU A 7 5.52 -20.82 -7.59
CA GLU A 7 5.98 -21.85 -8.52
C GLU A 7 6.18 -23.23 -7.88
N GLN A 8 6.17 -23.32 -6.54
CA GLN A 8 6.26 -24.64 -5.89
C GLN A 8 5.03 -25.48 -6.23
N PRO A 9 5.20 -26.83 -6.34
CA PRO A 9 4.06 -27.71 -6.46
C PRO A 9 3.27 -27.75 -5.17
N HIS A 10 1.96 -27.52 -5.27
CA HIS A 10 1.02 -27.58 -4.15
C HIS A 10 -0.12 -28.53 -4.50
N GLU A 11 -0.42 -29.50 -3.63
CA GLU A 11 -1.57 -30.40 -3.78
C GLU A 11 -2.91 -29.70 -3.49
N LYS A 12 -2.86 -28.62 -2.71
CA LYS A 12 -4.02 -27.80 -2.32
C LYS A 12 -3.74 -26.34 -2.61
N GLY A 13 -4.75 -25.48 -2.44
CA GLY A 13 -4.56 -24.03 -2.46
C GLY A 13 -3.51 -23.58 -1.45
N VAL A 14 -2.76 -22.54 -1.77
CA VAL A 14 -1.75 -21.96 -0.91
C VAL A 14 -2.13 -20.52 -0.58
N PHE A 15 -1.97 -20.15 0.67
CA PHE A 15 -2.05 -18.78 1.15
C PHE A 15 -0.64 -18.26 1.41
N ILE A 16 -0.31 -17.12 0.82
CA ILE A 16 1.00 -16.48 1.00
C ILE A 16 0.76 -15.07 1.52
N GLN A 17 1.30 -14.77 2.70
CA GLN A 17 1.38 -13.41 3.22
C GLN A 17 2.79 -12.90 3.03
N GLY A 18 2.94 -11.80 2.29
CA GLY A 18 4.20 -11.09 2.08
C GLY A 18 4.13 -9.71 2.73
N ILE A 19 5.17 -9.35 3.46
CA ILE A 19 5.35 -7.99 4.01
C ILE A 19 6.55 -7.39 3.31
N THR A 20 6.37 -6.25 2.67
CA THR A 20 7.46 -5.51 2.02
C THR A 20 8.02 -4.48 2.99
N MET A 21 9.33 -4.26 2.92
CA MET A 21 10.03 -3.28 3.76
C MET A 21 10.51 -2.07 2.96
N GLU A 22 10.12 -1.97 1.67
CA GLU A 22 10.58 -0.90 0.79
C GLU A 22 10.21 0.49 1.33
N ASN A 23 8.99 0.64 1.81
CA ASN A 23 8.48 1.89 2.36
C ASN A 23 8.57 1.98 3.88
N HIS A 24 9.31 1.09 4.55
CA HIS A 24 9.60 1.24 5.97
C HIS A 24 10.65 2.33 6.20
N GLY A 25 10.44 3.21 7.18
CA GLY A 25 11.41 4.25 7.57
C GLY A 25 12.79 3.64 7.92
N LEU A 26 13.86 4.39 8.02
CA LEU A 26 14.02 5.83 7.99
C LEU A 26 14.14 6.36 6.55
N TYR A 27 13.56 7.53 6.28
CA TYR A 27 13.54 8.10 4.91
C TYR A 27 14.66 9.11 4.67
N LEU A 28 15.27 9.68 5.69
CA LEU A 28 16.32 10.65 5.51
C LEU A 28 17.54 10.00 4.83
N ASN A 29 17.90 10.51 3.66
CA ASN A 29 19.01 10.02 2.83
C ASN A 29 18.93 8.51 2.52
N LYS A 30 17.73 7.98 2.34
CA LYS A 30 17.52 6.56 2.06
C LYS A 30 17.99 6.16 0.67
N PHE A 31 17.77 7.02 -0.32
CA PHE A 31 18.19 6.85 -1.71
C PHE A 31 19.14 7.98 -2.12
N ASP A 32 19.99 7.74 -3.10
CA ASP A 32 20.77 8.80 -3.73
C ASP A 32 19.82 9.76 -4.47
N PRO A 33 20.00 11.09 -4.39
CA PRO A 33 19.16 12.03 -5.12
C PRO A 33 19.04 11.79 -6.61
N SER A 34 20.05 11.17 -7.24
CA SER A 34 20.00 10.80 -8.66
C SER A 34 19.02 9.66 -8.97
N GLU A 35 18.56 8.94 -7.96
CA GLU A 35 17.56 7.87 -8.07
C GLU A 35 16.12 8.38 -7.91
N TRP A 36 15.94 9.64 -7.49
CA TRP A 36 14.61 10.22 -7.36
C TRP A 36 13.97 10.35 -8.73
N ASN A 37 12.74 9.86 -8.83
CA ASN A 37 11.95 9.83 -10.06
C ASN A 37 10.70 10.72 -10.00
N ILE A 38 10.53 11.43 -8.90
CA ILE A 38 9.50 12.44 -8.70
C ILE A 38 10.21 13.71 -8.28
N ASP A 39 10.02 14.78 -9.05
CA ASP A 39 10.57 16.10 -8.76
C ASP A 39 9.44 17.04 -8.34
N PHE A 40 9.67 17.76 -7.26
CA PHE A 40 8.77 18.81 -6.77
C PHE A 40 9.56 19.90 -6.08
N THR A 41 8.98 21.09 -6.02
CA THR A 41 9.49 22.22 -5.24
C THR A 41 8.41 22.67 -4.27
N SER A 42 8.81 23.15 -3.11
CA SER A 42 7.89 23.65 -2.10
C SER A 42 8.54 24.81 -1.33
N ASP A 43 7.78 25.86 -1.12
CA ASP A 43 8.19 27.01 -0.30
C ASP A 43 7.91 26.80 1.20
N THR A 44 7.23 25.69 1.56
CA THR A 44 6.81 25.40 2.94
C THR A 44 7.64 24.30 3.60
N LEU A 45 8.34 23.46 2.81
CA LEU A 45 9.19 22.40 3.34
C LEU A 45 10.61 22.89 3.61
N SER A 46 11.17 22.50 4.74
CA SER A 46 12.61 22.59 4.97
C SER A 46 13.37 21.63 4.05
N GLU A 47 14.69 21.81 3.94
CA GLU A 47 15.55 20.92 3.15
C GLU A 47 15.47 19.46 3.65
N GLU A 48 15.42 19.25 4.96
CA GLU A 48 15.27 17.92 5.56
C GLU A 48 13.91 17.30 5.23
N GLU A 49 12.83 18.05 5.38
CA GLU A 49 11.47 17.58 5.05
C GLU A 49 11.31 17.27 3.56
N SER A 50 11.92 18.09 2.70
CA SER A 50 11.97 17.83 1.27
C SER A 50 12.72 16.54 0.96
N ASN A 51 13.87 16.28 1.60
CA ASN A 51 14.61 15.04 1.46
C ASN A 51 13.77 13.83 1.92
N LEU A 52 13.13 13.90 3.08
CA LEU A 52 12.25 12.84 3.59
C LEU A 52 11.13 12.51 2.60
N LEU A 53 10.48 13.54 2.05
CA LEU A 53 9.37 13.37 1.12
C LEU A 53 9.82 12.79 -0.22
N HIS A 54 10.95 13.24 -0.79
CA HIS A 54 11.51 12.64 -2.02
C HIS A 54 11.82 11.16 -1.84
N ASN A 55 12.46 10.80 -0.74
CA ASN A 55 12.79 9.39 -0.46
C ASN A 55 11.53 8.54 -0.25
N TYR A 56 10.51 9.06 0.39
CA TYR A 56 9.23 8.38 0.52
C TYR A 56 8.54 8.19 -0.83
N CYS A 57 8.46 9.24 -1.65
CA CYS A 57 7.89 9.17 -2.98
C CYS A 57 8.62 8.17 -3.87
N LYS A 58 9.96 8.12 -3.80
CA LYS A 58 10.76 7.11 -4.52
C LYS A 58 10.38 5.69 -4.11
N GLY A 59 10.30 5.42 -2.81
CA GLY A 59 9.89 4.10 -2.31
C GLY A 59 8.45 3.72 -2.69
N VAL A 60 7.51 4.67 -2.69
CA VAL A 60 6.13 4.43 -3.18
C VAL A 60 6.13 4.08 -4.65
N SER A 61 6.88 4.82 -5.48
CA SER A 61 7.02 4.53 -6.90
C SER A 61 7.62 3.15 -7.18
N ASP A 62 8.63 2.74 -6.40
CA ASP A 62 9.21 1.41 -6.52
C ASP A 62 8.21 0.30 -6.12
N SER A 63 7.42 0.54 -5.08
CA SER A 63 6.35 -0.38 -4.66
C SER A 63 5.26 -0.51 -5.72
N ASP A 64 4.87 0.59 -6.36
CA ASP A 64 3.91 0.59 -7.47
C ASP A 64 4.45 -0.21 -8.66
N ALA A 65 5.72 0.00 -9.03
CA ALA A 65 6.37 -0.78 -10.07
C ALA A 65 6.46 -2.28 -9.72
N GLN A 66 6.62 -2.64 -8.44
CA GLN A 66 6.56 -4.04 -8.00
C GLN A 66 5.15 -4.62 -8.08
N LEU A 67 4.14 -3.84 -7.73
CA LEU A 67 2.73 -4.23 -7.89
C LEU A 67 2.41 -4.49 -9.36
N GLY A 68 2.85 -3.61 -10.27
CA GLY A 68 2.71 -3.81 -11.72
C GLY A 68 3.33 -5.12 -12.19
N ARG A 69 4.58 -5.42 -11.77
CA ARG A 69 5.23 -6.71 -12.09
C ARG A 69 4.49 -7.92 -11.52
N LEU A 70 3.96 -7.80 -10.30
CA LEU A 70 3.15 -8.87 -9.70
C LEU A 70 1.85 -9.07 -10.47
N TYR A 71 1.19 -7.99 -10.87
CA TYR A 71 -0.02 -8.04 -11.69
C TYR A 71 0.25 -8.76 -13.01
N GLU A 72 1.26 -8.34 -13.77
CA GLU A 72 1.62 -8.98 -15.04
C GLU A 72 1.95 -10.48 -14.86
N TYR A 73 2.71 -10.82 -13.82
CA TYR A 73 3.04 -12.19 -13.52
C TYR A 73 1.79 -13.03 -13.23
N VAL A 74 0.89 -12.53 -12.39
CA VAL A 74 -0.36 -13.23 -12.03
C VAL A 74 -1.26 -13.39 -13.24
N MET A 75 -1.43 -12.35 -14.06
CA MET A 75 -2.29 -12.41 -15.26
C MET A 75 -1.79 -13.40 -16.31
N ASN A 76 -0.50 -13.71 -16.33
CA ASN A 76 0.09 -14.69 -17.24
C ASN A 76 0.17 -16.12 -16.64
N ARG A 77 -0.32 -16.33 -15.43
CA ARG A 77 -0.34 -17.68 -14.80
C ARG A 77 -1.52 -18.51 -15.29
N GLU A 78 -1.29 -19.83 -15.44
CA GLU A 78 -2.36 -20.79 -15.68
C GLU A 78 -3.14 -21.17 -14.40
N LYS A 79 -2.47 -21.11 -13.24
CA LYS A 79 -3.09 -21.47 -11.95
C LYS A 79 -3.94 -20.30 -11.44
N PRO A 80 -5.20 -20.55 -11.03
CA PRO A 80 -6.05 -19.54 -10.41
C PRO A 80 -5.33 -18.85 -9.24
N THR A 81 -5.26 -17.54 -9.30
CA THR A 81 -4.54 -16.73 -8.32
C THR A 81 -5.32 -15.45 -8.05
N VAL A 82 -5.48 -15.12 -6.79
CA VAL A 82 -6.03 -13.85 -6.32
C VAL A 82 -4.98 -13.13 -5.49
N VAL A 83 -4.93 -11.82 -5.61
CA VAL A 83 -4.03 -10.95 -4.86
C VAL A 83 -4.86 -9.88 -4.14
N LEU A 84 -4.59 -9.70 -2.88
CA LEU A 84 -4.96 -8.53 -2.09
C LEU A 84 -3.67 -7.78 -1.74
N TRP A 85 -3.53 -6.56 -2.22
CA TRP A 85 -2.42 -5.66 -1.90
C TRP A 85 -2.96 -4.45 -1.14
N TYR A 86 -2.32 -4.08 -0.03
CA TYR A 86 -2.77 -2.96 0.80
C TYR A 86 -1.61 -2.33 1.56
N GLY A 87 -1.74 -1.05 1.89
CA GLY A 87 -0.88 -0.38 2.86
C GLY A 87 -1.36 -0.67 4.28
N ASP A 88 -0.43 -0.87 5.19
CA ASP A 88 -0.73 -1.09 6.61
C ASP A 88 -0.98 0.23 7.37
N HIS A 89 -0.20 1.26 7.08
CA HIS A 89 -0.35 2.61 7.64
C HIS A 89 0.48 3.63 6.84
N LEU A 90 0.18 4.92 7.00
CA LEU A 90 1.04 5.99 6.54
C LEU A 90 2.25 6.16 7.50
N PRO A 91 3.43 6.57 7.00
CA PRO A 91 4.59 6.88 7.83
C PRO A 91 4.41 8.22 8.56
N THR A 92 5.22 8.46 9.58
CA THR A 92 5.21 9.75 10.27
C THR A 92 5.81 10.89 9.44
N LEU A 93 6.71 10.61 8.51
CA LEU A 93 7.46 11.57 7.68
C LEU A 93 7.99 12.77 8.49
N GLY A 94 9.11 12.54 9.14
CA GLY A 94 9.72 13.49 10.05
C GLY A 94 9.24 13.33 11.50
N ASN A 95 9.68 14.23 12.35
CA ASN A 95 9.26 14.25 13.74
C ASN A 95 7.79 14.70 13.83
N ASP A 96 7.00 13.95 14.57
CA ASP A 96 5.61 14.32 14.89
C ASP A 96 4.79 14.74 13.65
N PHE A 97 4.89 13.99 12.54
CA PHE A 97 4.15 14.26 11.29
C PHE A 97 4.50 15.63 10.65
N GLY A 98 5.72 16.11 10.84
CA GLY A 98 6.16 17.44 10.41
C GLY A 98 5.90 17.73 8.93
N VAL A 99 6.25 16.81 8.02
CA VAL A 99 6.03 16.98 6.58
C VAL A 99 4.55 17.21 6.25
N TYR A 100 3.64 16.45 6.87
CA TYR A 100 2.20 16.62 6.65
C TYR A 100 1.68 17.98 7.15
N ALA A 101 2.23 18.47 8.26
CA ALA A 101 1.88 19.80 8.77
C ALA A 101 2.43 20.90 7.85
N SER A 102 3.69 20.79 7.41
CA SER A 102 4.34 21.76 6.52
C SER A 102 3.68 21.81 5.13
N THR A 103 3.10 20.71 4.66
CA THR A 103 2.33 20.67 3.40
C THR A 103 0.87 21.07 3.57
N GLY A 104 0.40 21.35 4.78
CA GLY A 104 -0.99 21.68 5.05
C GLY A 104 -1.96 20.49 4.98
N THR A 105 -1.46 19.27 4.97
CA THR A 105 -2.28 18.03 5.00
C THR A 105 -2.98 17.87 6.34
N ILE A 106 -2.32 18.31 7.42
CA ILE A 106 -2.85 18.36 8.78
C ILE A 106 -2.58 19.73 9.39
N THR A 107 -3.41 20.15 10.34
CA THR A 107 -3.30 21.47 11.00
C THR A 107 -2.45 21.44 12.26
N SER A 108 -2.12 20.25 12.77
CA SER A 108 -1.33 20.08 14.00
C SER A 108 -0.44 18.85 13.90
N THR A 109 0.78 18.94 14.41
CA THR A 109 1.69 17.80 14.58
C THR A 109 1.26 16.86 15.71
N THR A 110 0.28 17.23 16.51
CA THR A 110 -0.28 16.41 17.60
C THR A 110 -1.58 15.77 17.16
N ALA A 111 -1.59 14.46 16.96
CA ALA A 111 -2.74 13.72 16.45
C ALA A 111 -4.04 13.87 17.28
N ALA A 112 -3.92 14.14 18.58
CA ALA A 112 -5.08 14.40 19.42
C ALA A 112 -5.84 15.69 19.05
N ASN A 113 -5.21 16.60 18.31
CA ASN A 113 -5.80 17.86 17.84
C ASN A 113 -6.36 17.75 16.42
N TRP A 114 -6.21 16.62 15.75
CA TRP A 114 -6.70 16.43 14.38
C TRP A 114 -8.22 16.45 14.34
N THR A 115 -8.74 17.07 13.30
CA THR A 115 -10.15 16.95 12.94
C THR A 115 -10.49 15.51 12.54
N GLU A 116 -11.77 15.16 12.46
CA GLU A 116 -12.18 13.83 12.01
C GLU A 116 -11.78 13.59 10.54
N GLU A 117 -11.78 14.61 9.70
CA GLU A 117 -11.32 14.55 8.31
C GLU A 117 -9.82 14.25 8.24
N GLU A 118 -9.00 14.96 9.01
CA GLU A 118 -7.56 14.70 9.09
C GLU A 118 -7.27 13.29 9.63
N LYS A 119 -7.98 12.84 10.65
CA LYS A 119 -7.86 11.46 11.15
C LYS A 119 -8.22 10.44 10.07
N TYR A 120 -9.33 10.67 9.36
CA TYR A 120 -9.74 9.80 8.27
C TYR A 120 -8.65 9.71 7.20
N GLN A 121 -8.10 10.85 6.77
CA GLN A 121 -7.03 10.91 5.79
C GLN A 121 -5.75 10.22 6.28
N MET A 122 -5.32 10.51 7.49
CA MET A 122 -4.06 10.01 8.05
C MET A 122 -4.10 8.52 8.43
N PHE A 123 -5.28 7.96 8.68
CA PHE A 123 -5.47 6.54 8.99
C PHE A 123 -6.02 5.71 7.82
N SER A 124 -6.07 6.30 6.62
CA SER A 124 -6.51 5.60 5.41
C SER A 124 -5.34 5.25 4.51
N THR A 125 -5.34 4.03 4.00
CA THR A 125 -4.36 3.54 3.03
C THR A 125 -5.08 2.89 1.86
N PRO A 126 -4.50 2.91 0.65
CA PRO A 126 -5.11 2.24 -0.49
C PRO A 126 -5.01 0.72 -0.36
N TYR A 127 -5.98 0.04 -0.96
CA TYR A 127 -5.92 -1.39 -1.21
C TYR A 127 -6.43 -1.72 -2.60
N VAL A 128 -5.99 -2.84 -3.16
CA VAL A 128 -6.41 -3.34 -4.46
C VAL A 128 -6.58 -4.85 -4.40
N VAL A 129 -7.60 -5.37 -5.07
CA VAL A 129 -7.82 -6.80 -5.24
C VAL A 129 -7.91 -7.11 -6.72
N PHE A 130 -7.25 -8.17 -7.16
CA PHE A 130 -7.35 -8.68 -8.54
C PHE A 130 -7.14 -10.18 -8.61
N SER A 131 -7.61 -10.79 -9.69
CA SER A 131 -7.44 -12.22 -9.97
C SER A 131 -7.19 -12.45 -11.45
N ASN A 132 -6.57 -13.57 -11.80
CA ASN A 132 -6.37 -14.01 -13.19
C ASN A 132 -7.50 -14.93 -13.71
N TYR A 133 -8.61 -15.01 -12.99
CA TYR A 133 -9.78 -15.77 -13.37
C TYR A 133 -11.06 -15.01 -13.00
N ASP A 134 -12.16 -15.35 -13.64
CA ASP A 134 -13.47 -14.82 -13.29
C ASP A 134 -13.94 -15.45 -11.97
N THR A 135 -14.08 -14.63 -10.94
CA THR A 135 -14.55 -15.08 -9.62
C THR A 135 -16.09 -15.18 -9.56
N GLY A 136 -16.79 -14.65 -10.55
CA GLY A 136 -18.26 -14.52 -10.55
C GLY A 136 -18.77 -13.42 -9.60
N HIS A 137 -17.87 -12.67 -8.99
CA HIS A 137 -18.18 -11.55 -8.08
C HIS A 137 -17.58 -10.27 -8.59
N GLU A 138 -18.41 -9.24 -8.73
CA GLU A 138 -17.92 -7.90 -9.05
C GLU A 138 -17.24 -7.30 -7.81
N TYR A 139 -16.00 -6.86 -8.00
CA TYR A 139 -15.34 -6.06 -6.99
C TYR A 139 -15.83 -4.61 -7.06
N ARG A 140 -16.25 -4.05 -5.93
CA ARG A 140 -16.65 -2.65 -5.85
C ARG A 140 -15.42 -1.74 -5.84
N ALA A 141 -15.12 -1.15 -6.97
CA ALA A 141 -14.10 -0.11 -7.11
C ALA A 141 -14.69 1.30 -6.84
N ASP A 142 -15.62 1.41 -5.90
CA ASP A 142 -16.36 2.64 -5.62
C ASP A 142 -15.69 3.54 -4.57
N GLY A 143 -14.50 3.16 -4.10
CA GLY A 143 -13.77 3.88 -3.06
C GLY A 143 -14.40 3.75 -1.66
N THR A 144 -15.30 2.81 -1.45
CA THR A 144 -15.88 2.56 -0.13
C THR A 144 -14.79 2.16 0.87
N PRO A 145 -14.66 2.88 1.99
CA PRO A 145 -13.68 2.54 3.01
C PRO A 145 -14.00 1.19 3.65
N VAL A 146 -12.96 0.38 3.83
CA VAL A 146 -13.07 -0.93 4.48
C VAL A 146 -12.12 -0.97 5.67
N SER A 147 -12.61 -1.41 6.83
CA SER A 147 -11.73 -1.64 7.97
C SER A 147 -10.70 -2.73 7.64
N PRO A 148 -9.41 -2.56 7.99
CA PRO A 148 -8.38 -3.57 7.76
C PRO A 148 -8.75 -4.96 8.29
N TYR A 149 -9.55 -5.04 9.36
CA TYR A 149 -10.05 -6.31 9.91
C TYR A 149 -10.97 -7.08 8.94
N LEU A 150 -11.58 -6.39 7.98
CA LEU A 150 -12.51 -6.97 7.02
C LEU A 150 -11.83 -7.33 5.69
N LEU A 151 -10.57 -6.99 5.47
CA LEU A 151 -9.88 -7.25 4.20
C LEU A 151 -9.83 -8.74 3.86
N THR A 152 -9.61 -9.60 4.84
CA THR A 152 -9.63 -11.05 4.62
C THR A 152 -11.03 -11.55 4.26
N ALA A 153 -12.07 -11.05 4.93
CA ALA A 153 -13.46 -11.39 4.60
C ALA A 153 -13.83 -10.90 3.20
N LEU A 154 -13.43 -9.68 2.84
CA LEU A 154 -13.60 -9.12 1.51
C LEU A 154 -12.93 -10.01 0.43
N MET A 155 -11.73 -10.49 0.69
CA MET A 155 -11.04 -11.40 -0.23
C MET A 155 -11.80 -12.73 -0.36
N TYR A 156 -12.33 -13.29 0.74
CA TYR A 156 -13.16 -14.50 0.69
C TYR A 156 -14.48 -14.28 -0.05
N ASP A 157 -15.12 -13.13 0.12
CA ASP A 157 -16.28 -12.76 -0.69
C ASP A 157 -15.94 -12.67 -2.17
N TYR A 158 -14.82 -12.03 -2.49
CA TYR A 158 -14.36 -11.84 -3.86
C TYR A 158 -14.11 -13.18 -4.59
N ILE A 159 -13.57 -14.18 -3.91
CA ILE A 159 -13.33 -15.52 -4.49
C ILE A 159 -14.52 -16.47 -4.36
N GLY A 160 -15.65 -16.04 -3.83
CA GLY A 160 -16.83 -16.88 -3.62
C GLY A 160 -16.61 -18.01 -2.61
N ALA A 161 -15.74 -17.81 -1.62
CA ALA A 161 -15.47 -18.83 -0.61
C ALA A 161 -16.72 -19.15 0.24
N PRO A 162 -16.93 -20.44 0.63
CA PRO A 162 -18.04 -20.80 1.49
C PRO A 162 -18.06 -20.01 2.82
N GLU A 163 -19.26 -19.68 3.29
CA GLU A 163 -19.46 -18.91 4.54
C GLU A 163 -18.77 -19.54 5.76
N THR A 164 -18.59 -20.85 5.78
CA THR A 164 -17.88 -21.56 6.85
C THR A 164 -16.40 -21.23 6.97
N LEU A 165 -15.83 -20.52 5.99
CA LEU A 165 -14.45 -20.05 5.99
C LEU A 165 -14.31 -18.55 6.28
N ARG A 166 -15.41 -17.87 6.57
CA ARG A 166 -15.47 -16.42 6.83
C ARG A 166 -15.31 -16.09 8.31
#